data_54a9fb11d41e6a0851251bf5f0fb77c6
#
_entry.id   54a9fb11d41e6a0851251bf5f0fb77c6
#
_cell.length_a   1.000
_cell.length_b   1.000
_cell.length_c   1.000
_cell.angle_alpha   90.00
_cell.angle_beta   90.00
_cell.angle_gamma   90.00
#
_symmetry.space_group_name_H-M   'P 1'
#
loop_
_entity.id
_entity.type
_entity.pdbx_description
1 polymer ?
#
loop_
_entity_poly.entity_id
_entity_poly.type
_entity_poly.pdbx_seq_one_letter_code
_entity_poly.pdbx_strand_id
1 'polypeptide(L)'
;MPVVIRAIRDPGQWEDLSQSEPGWVFILGGAIDSVAESVARLQRMRCTVFVHVDMVKGLSSDFDGIRFFQDFASPDGIITTHQHTISHAKKLGLAAIQRVFLLDSQSVDSGIQQIAHAEADAVEVLPGVLPLLIRYLCQRISKPLIAGGLIKTEQQVLDALAAGAVSVSSSTEALSRKLWKRDSLQGPTAMPPR
;
A
#
# COMPACT_ATOMS: atom_id res chain seq x y z
N MET A 1 -0.51 -3.00 -11.00
CA MET A 1 -1.27 -2.68 -9.75
C MET A 1 -2.74 -2.54 -10.09
N PRO A 2 -3.67 -2.94 -9.20
CA PRO A 2 -5.10 -2.69 -9.41
C PRO A 2 -5.43 -1.20 -9.36
N VAL A 3 -6.56 -0.79 -9.92
CA VAL A 3 -7.03 0.61 -9.85
C VAL A 3 -7.29 1.03 -8.41
N VAL A 4 -7.91 0.16 -7.61
CA VAL A 4 -8.17 0.39 -6.18
C VAL A 4 -7.58 -0.74 -5.35
N ILE A 5 -6.77 -0.39 -4.35
CA ILE A 5 -6.23 -1.27 -3.33
C ILE A 5 -7.13 -1.16 -2.09
N ARG A 6 -7.61 -2.30 -1.59
CA ARG A 6 -8.41 -2.33 -0.36
C ARG A 6 -7.50 -2.12 0.86
N ALA A 7 -7.78 -1.10 1.66
CA ALA A 7 -7.10 -0.86 2.92
C ALA A 7 -7.95 -1.35 4.11
N ILE A 8 -7.40 -2.22 4.94
CA ILE A 8 -8.03 -2.82 6.12
C ILE A 8 -7.32 -2.29 7.37
N ARG A 9 -8.07 -1.68 8.29
CA ARG A 9 -7.53 -1.17 9.56
C ARG A 9 -7.61 -2.17 10.70
N ASP A 10 -8.64 -3.00 10.67
CA ASP A 10 -8.90 -4.02 11.68
C ASP A 10 -8.79 -5.40 11.00
N PRO A 11 -7.98 -6.33 11.52
CA PRO A 11 -7.90 -7.70 11.00
C PRO A 11 -9.24 -8.41 10.88
N GLY A 12 -10.26 -8.07 11.69
CA GLY A 12 -11.61 -8.62 11.58
C GLY A 12 -12.40 -8.19 10.32
N GLN A 13 -12.00 -7.13 9.64
CA GLN A 13 -12.73 -6.59 8.47
C GLN A 13 -12.55 -7.39 7.16
N TRP A 14 -11.76 -8.46 7.16
CA TRP A 14 -11.57 -9.33 5.97
C TRP A 14 -12.80 -10.19 5.65
N GLU A 15 -13.73 -10.39 6.57
CA GLU A 15 -14.95 -11.18 6.32
C GLU A 15 -15.76 -10.63 5.15
N ASP A 16 -15.77 -9.33 4.96
CA ASP A 16 -16.42 -8.65 3.83
C ASP A 16 -15.75 -8.95 2.48
N LEU A 17 -14.51 -9.43 2.49
CA LEU A 17 -13.77 -9.79 1.27
C LEU A 17 -14.04 -11.22 0.79
N SER A 18 -14.75 -12.04 1.55
CA SER A 18 -14.99 -13.46 1.27
C SER A 18 -15.70 -13.74 -0.07
N GLN A 19 -16.30 -12.72 -0.71
CA GLN A 19 -16.94 -12.78 -2.01
C GLN A 19 -16.24 -11.90 -3.08
N SER A 20 -15.04 -11.39 -2.77
CA SER A 20 -14.31 -10.49 -3.66
C SER A 20 -13.38 -11.27 -4.57
N GLU A 21 -13.15 -10.73 -5.77
CA GLU A 21 -12.15 -11.28 -6.69
C GLU A 21 -10.72 -10.99 -6.19
N PRO A 22 -9.69 -11.73 -6.67
CA PRO A 22 -8.29 -11.51 -6.28
C PRO A 22 -7.82 -10.09 -6.58
N GLY A 23 -7.09 -9.49 -5.66
CA GLY A 23 -6.54 -8.14 -5.82
C GLY A 23 -5.54 -7.78 -4.73
N TRP A 24 -5.21 -6.50 -4.61
CA TRP A 24 -4.25 -6.04 -3.61
C TRP A 24 -4.95 -5.57 -2.33
N VAL A 25 -4.41 -5.98 -1.20
CA VAL A 25 -4.91 -5.61 0.13
C VAL A 25 -3.78 -5.01 0.96
N PHE A 26 -4.04 -3.87 1.57
CA PHE A 26 -3.19 -3.22 2.55
C PHE A 26 -3.75 -3.47 3.95
N ILE A 27 -3.02 -4.20 4.81
CA ILE A 27 -3.33 -4.35 6.24
C ILE A 27 -2.62 -3.21 6.97
N LEU A 28 -3.39 -2.32 7.59
CA LEU A 28 -2.88 -1.09 8.19
C LEU A 28 -2.59 -1.20 9.70
N GLY A 29 -2.53 -2.40 10.26
CA GLY A 29 -2.18 -2.61 11.66
C GLY A 29 -2.90 -3.83 12.26
N GLY A 30 -2.73 -4.00 13.56
CA GLY A 30 -3.26 -5.12 14.34
C GLY A 30 -2.21 -5.73 15.25
N ALA A 31 -2.56 -6.74 16.04
CA ALA A 31 -1.61 -7.56 16.76
C ALA A 31 -0.92 -8.53 15.79
N ILE A 32 0.34 -8.88 16.03
CA ILE A 32 1.18 -9.63 15.09
C ILE A 32 0.57 -10.98 14.70
N ASP A 33 -0.06 -11.69 15.65
CA ASP A 33 -0.76 -12.95 15.44
C ASP A 33 -1.99 -12.79 14.54
N SER A 34 -2.85 -11.80 14.84
CA SER A 34 -4.04 -11.51 14.06
C SER A 34 -3.70 -11.02 12.62
N VAL A 35 -2.60 -10.30 12.48
CA VAL A 35 -2.09 -9.88 11.16
C VAL A 35 -1.61 -11.08 10.38
N ALA A 36 -0.84 -12.01 10.98
CA ALA A 36 -0.35 -13.21 10.31
C ALA A 36 -1.50 -14.11 9.84
N GLU A 37 -2.51 -14.32 10.68
CA GLU A 37 -3.73 -15.07 10.31
C GLU A 37 -4.45 -14.41 9.12
N SER A 38 -4.58 -13.08 9.15
CA SER A 38 -5.22 -12.31 8.07
C SER A 38 -4.45 -12.41 6.76
N VAL A 39 -3.12 -12.33 6.79
CA VAL A 39 -2.25 -12.53 5.62
C VAL A 39 -2.49 -13.90 5.00
N ALA A 40 -2.37 -14.97 5.81
CA ALA A 40 -2.55 -16.34 5.34
C ALA A 40 -3.94 -16.59 4.74
N ARG A 41 -4.98 -15.97 5.30
CA ARG A 41 -6.35 -16.08 4.80
C ARG A 41 -6.55 -15.34 3.48
N LEU A 42 -6.09 -14.09 3.38
CA LEU A 42 -6.19 -13.30 2.16
C LEU A 42 -5.40 -13.92 1.00
N GLN A 43 -4.22 -14.49 1.26
CA GLN A 43 -3.43 -15.19 0.26
C GLN A 43 -4.14 -16.46 -0.26
N ARG A 44 -4.84 -17.21 0.61
CA ARG A 44 -5.72 -18.31 0.17
C ARG A 44 -6.83 -17.85 -0.78
N MET A 45 -7.27 -16.60 -0.67
CA MET A 45 -8.20 -15.94 -1.59
C MET A 45 -7.50 -15.35 -2.82
N ARG A 46 -6.21 -15.64 -3.02
CA ARG A 46 -5.36 -15.13 -4.11
C ARG A 46 -5.18 -13.61 -4.10
N CYS A 47 -5.29 -12.98 -2.94
CA CYS A 47 -4.94 -11.59 -2.78
C CYS A 47 -3.43 -11.41 -2.63
N THR A 48 -2.91 -10.30 -3.16
CA THR A 48 -1.55 -9.81 -2.87
C THR A 48 -1.62 -8.93 -1.64
N VAL A 49 -0.87 -9.26 -0.59
CA VAL A 49 -1.03 -8.64 0.74
C VAL A 49 0.20 -7.86 1.13
N PHE A 50 0.03 -6.56 1.35
CA PHE A 50 1.04 -5.69 1.95
C PHE A 50 0.64 -5.31 3.37
N VAL A 51 1.61 -5.32 4.30
CA VAL A 51 1.37 -5.01 5.71
C VAL A 51 2.11 -3.74 6.11
N HIS A 52 1.42 -2.80 6.75
CA HIS A 52 2.03 -1.60 7.34
C HIS A 52 2.71 -1.98 8.65
N VAL A 53 3.99 -2.31 8.58
CA VAL A 53 4.75 -2.89 9.69
C VAL A 53 4.92 -1.95 10.88
N ASP A 54 4.97 -0.63 10.66
CA ASP A 54 5.05 0.37 11.73
C ASP A 54 3.81 0.39 12.65
N MET A 55 2.69 -0.21 12.19
CA MET A 55 1.42 -0.25 12.89
C MET A 55 1.10 -1.65 13.47
N VAL A 56 2.00 -2.62 13.31
CA VAL A 56 1.84 -3.97 13.86
C VAL A 56 2.30 -4.00 15.31
N LYS A 57 1.39 -4.27 16.22
CA LYS A 57 1.71 -4.38 17.65
C LYS A 57 2.52 -5.66 17.90
N GLY A 58 3.63 -5.52 18.63
CA GLY A 58 4.53 -6.63 18.95
C GLY A 58 5.61 -6.88 17.89
N LEU A 59 5.70 -6.08 16.83
CA LEU A 59 6.73 -6.18 15.81
C LEU A 59 7.79 -5.09 15.99
N SER A 60 9.08 -5.47 15.95
CA SER A 60 10.20 -4.54 15.83
C SER A 60 10.46 -4.18 14.36
N SER A 61 10.84 -2.92 14.10
CA SER A 61 11.18 -2.42 12.76
C SER A 61 12.64 -2.64 12.35
N ASP A 62 13.46 -3.27 13.22
CA ASP A 62 14.84 -3.65 12.90
C ASP A 62 14.89 -4.85 11.94
N PHE A 63 16.11 -5.19 11.49
CA PHE A 63 16.30 -6.27 10.53
C PHE A 63 15.80 -7.62 11.02
N ASP A 64 16.05 -7.96 12.28
CA ASP A 64 15.64 -9.25 12.85
C ASP A 64 14.12 -9.33 13.03
N GLY A 65 13.48 -8.22 13.42
CA GLY A 65 12.03 -8.12 13.51
C GLY A 65 11.36 -8.30 12.15
N ILE A 66 11.87 -7.63 11.09
CA ILE A 66 11.30 -7.77 9.73
C ILE A 66 11.56 -9.18 9.17
N ARG A 67 12.73 -9.78 9.43
CA ARG A 67 13.02 -11.17 9.07
C ARG A 67 12.07 -12.14 9.78
N PHE A 68 11.91 -11.99 11.10
CA PHE A 68 10.95 -12.79 11.86
C PHE A 68 9.53 -12.68 11.29
N PHE A 69 9.11 -11.45 10.96
CA PHE A 69 7.76 -11.21 10.40
C PHE A 69 7.59 -11.85 9.02
N GLN A 70 8.62 -11.81 8.18
CA GLN A 70 8.63 -12.51 6.90
C GLN A 70 8.45 -14.02 7.09
N ASP A 71 9.22 -14.63 8.01
CA ASP A 71 9.17 -16.06 8.27
C ASP A 71 7.83 -16.48 8.92
N PHE A 72 7.28 -15.63 9.79
CA PHE A 72 6.07 -15.91 10.56
C PHE A 72 4.77 -15.65 9.77
N ALA A 73 4.68 -14.54 9.08
CA ALA A 73 3.45 -14.10 8.39
C ALA A 73 3.53 -14.23 6.87
N SER A 74 4.72 -14.24 6.29
CA SER A 74 4.99 -14.37 4.85
C SER A 74 4.16 -13.41 3.96
N PRO A 75 4.10 -12.09 4.25
CA PRO A 75 3.38 -11.16 3.39
C PRO A 75 4.05 -11.02 2.01
N ASP A 76 3.33 -10.60 0.99
CA ASP A 76 3.91 -10.31 -0.33
C ASP A 76 4.79 -9.06 -0.31
N GLY A 77 4.59 -8.18 0.68
CA GLY A 77 5.42 -7.00 0.88
C GLY A 77 5.04 -6.23 2.14
N ILE A 78 5.77 -5.15 2.37
CA ILE A 78 5.54 -4.27 3.50
C ILE A 78 5.24 -2.84 3.07
N ILE A 79 4.59 -2.10 3.96
CA ILE A 79 4.42 -0.65 3.89
C ILE A 79 5.08 -0.08 5.15
N THR A 80 5.88 0.98 4.99
CA THR A 80 6.52 1.65 6.12
C THR A 80 6.79 3.11 5.82
N THR A 81 6.86 3.93 6.86
CA THR A 81 7.30 5.34 6.78
C THR A 81 8.83 5.48 6.91
N HIS A 82 9.52 4.41 7.33
CA HIS A 82 10.94 4.43 7.69
C HIS A 82 11.83 3.87 6.59
N GLN A 83 12.78 4.67 6.10
CA GLN A 83 13.71 4.25 5.03
C GLN A 83 14.58 3.05 5.42
N HIS A 84 15.03 2.96 6.69
CA HIS A 84 15.83 1.83 7.14
C HIS A 84 15.06 0.51 7.08
N THR A 85 13.74 0.54 7.39
CA THR A 85 12.88 -0.64 7.29
C THR A 85 12.69 -1.07 5.83
N ILE A 86 12.62 -0.11 4.88
CA ILE A 86 12.62 -0.42 3.45
C ILE A 86 13.90 -1.17 3.06
N SER A 87 15.07 -0.66 3.45
CA SER A 87 16.35 -1.33 3.17
C SER A 87 16.44 -2.72 3.79
N HIS A 88 15.86 -2.93 4.98
CA HIS A 88 15.78 -4.26 5.60
C HIS A 88 14.91 -5.20 4.75
N ALA A 89 13.72 -4.77 4.35
CA ALA A 89 12.81 -5.55 3.50
C ALA A 89 13.45 -5.91 2.16
N LYS A 90 14.13 -4.96 1.52
CA LYS A 90 14.82 -5.21 0.24
C LYS A 90 15.93 -6.24 0.36
N LYS A 91 16.72 -6.22 1.43
CA LYS A 91 17.75 -7.25 1.71
C LYS A 91 17.15 -8.64 1.89
N LEU A 92 15.94 -8.72 2.38
CA LEU A 92 15.16 -9.96 2.56
C LEU A 92 14.38 -10.39 1.31
N GLY A 93 14.45 -9.60 0.24
CA GLY A 93 13.72 -9.88 -1.00
C GLY A 93 12.24 -9.55 -0.98
N LEU A 94 11.75 -8.84 0.06
CA LEU A 94 10.37 -8.37 0.14
C LEU A 94 10.14 -7.16 -0.76
N ALA A 95 8.93 -7.08 -1.31
CA ALA A 95 8.45 -5.84 -1.90
C ALA A 95 8.20 -4.78 -0.81
N ALA A 96 8.53 -3.52 -1.10
CA ALA A 96 8.42 -2.44 -0.13
C ALA A 96 7.74 -1.21 -0.72
N ILE A 97 6.73 -0.69 -0.03
CA ILE A 97 6.03 0.56 -0.34
C ILE A 97 6.40 1.58 0.73
N GLN A 98 6.96 2.71 0.31
CA GLN A 98 7.19 3.83 1.22
C GLN A 98 5.91 4.65 1.39
N ARG A 99 5.47 4.85 2.63
CA ARG A 99 4.36 5.76 2.95
C ARG A 99 4.90 7.14 3.34
N VAL A 100 4.31 8.18 2.73
CA VAL A 100 4.72 9.58 2.96
C VAL A 100 3.49 10.42 3.27
N PHE A 101 3.55 11.19 4.38
CA PHE A 101 2.52 12.14 4.76
C PHE A 101 2.91 13.54 4.30
N LEU A 102 2.01 14.22 3.61
CA LEU A 102 2.22 15.53 3.02
C LEU A 102 1.28 16.55 3.70
N LEU A 103 1.80 17.21 4.73
CA LEU A 103 1.01 18.09 5.60
C LEU A 103 1.14 19.58 5.22
N ASP A 104 2.31 19.96 4.71
CA ASP A 104 2.69 21.32 4.33
C ASP A 104 3.76 21.31 3.23
N SER A 105 4.19 22.50 2.80
CA SER A 105 5.20 22.64 1.74
C SER A 105 6.54 21.99 2.13
N GLN A 106 6.95 22.08 3.40
CA GLN A 106 8.21 21.50 3.86
C GLN A 106 8.17 19.96 3.79
N SER A 107 7.04 19.36 4.18
CA SER A 107 6.85 17.91 4.09
C SER A 107 6.78 17.41 2.64
N VAL A 108 6.29 18.23 1.70
CA VAL A 108 6.32 17.91 0.27
C VAL A 108 7.77 17.87 -0.24
N ASP A 109 8.58 18.90 0.04
CA ASP A 109 9.98 18.96 -0.42
C ASP A 109 10.82 17.84 0.19
N SER A 110 10.70 17.62 1.50
CA SER A 110 11.40 16.52 2.18
C SER A 110 10.90 15.15 1.72
N GLY A 111 9.61 15.01 1.44
CA GLY A 111 9.02 13.78 0.90
C GLY A 111 9.59 13.42 -0.48
N ILE A 112 9.73 14.38 -1.39
CA ILE A 112 10.35 14.14 -2.70
C ILE A 112 11.81 13.63 -2.52
N GLN A 113 12.58 14.27 -1.64
CA GLN A 113 13.96 13.84 -1.36
C GLN A 113 14.01 12.43 -0.76
N GLN A 114 13.14 12.15 0.21
CA GLN A 114 13.05 10.81 0.82
C GLN A 114 12.72 9.73 -0.23
N ILE A 115 11.75 9.99 -1.10
CA ILE A 115 11.34 9.07 -2.17
C ILE A 115 12.49 8.82 -3.16
N ALA A 116 13.25 9.86 -3.50
CA ALA A 116 14.39 9.73 -4.43
C ALA A 116 15.49 8.82 -3.91
N HIS A 117 15.73 8.81 -2.58
CA HIS A 117 16.79 8.01 -1.95
C HIS A 117 16.33 6.64 -1.46
N ALA A 118 15.02 6.40 -1.36
CA ALA A 118 14.51 5.11 -0.88
C ALA A 118 14.62 4.03 -1.97
N GLU A 119 14.90 2.79 -1.55
CA GLU A 119 14.90 1.60 -2.41
C GLU A 119 13.48 1.00 -2.58
N ALA A 120 12.43 1.75 -2.22
CA ALA A 120 11.05 1.30 -2.32
C ALA A 120 10.63 1.01 -3.77
N ASP A 121 9.79 0.02 -3.98
CA ASP A 121 9.24 -0.36 -5.29
C ASP A 121 8.09 0.56 -5.73
N ALA A 122 7.40 1.18 -4.77
CA ALA A 122 6.37 2.18 -4.99
C ALA A 122 6.31 3.15 -3.80
N VAL A 123 5.58 4.25 -3.97
CA VAL A 123 5.32 5.21 -2.90
C VAL A 123 3.81 5.40 -2.73
N GLU A 124 3.35 5.43 -1.48
CA GLU A 124 1.99 5.81 -1.13
C GLU A 124 2.01 7.19 -0.47
N VAL A 125 1.29 8.16 -1.05
CA VAL A 125 1.21 9.53 -0.52
C VAL A 125 -0.16 9.81 0.09
N LEU A 126 -0.16 10.48 1.24
CA LEU A 126 -1.34 10.90 1.98
C LEU A 126 -1.29 12.40 2.26
N PRO A 127 -2.41 13.15 2.07
CA PRO A 127 -3.70 12.69 1.57
C PRO A 127 -3.78 12.58 0.04
N GLY A 128 -4.42 11.53 -0.46
CA GLY A 128 -4.59 11.26 -1.90
C GLY A 128 -5.72 12.02 -2.60
N VAL A 129 -6.43 12.90 -1.90
CA VAL A 129 -7.59 13.67 -2.43
C VAL A 129 -7.19 15.00 -3.07
N LEU A 130 -5.91 15.23 -3.32
CA LEU A 130 -5.37 16.48 -3.86
C LEU A 130 -4.76 16.25 -5.26
N PRO A 131 -5.54 16.27 -6.36
CA PRO A 131 -5.05 15.95 -7.70
C PRO A 131 -3.89 16.83 -8.16
N LEU A 132 -3.90 18.12 -7.79
CA LEU A 132 -2.80 19.04 -8.14
C LEU A 132 -1.49 18.63 -7.47
N LEU A 133 -1.53 18.19 -6.21
CA LEU A 133 -0.35 17.72 -5.49
C LEU A 133 0.16 16.39 -6.09
N ILE A 134 -0.75 15.46 -6.40
CA ILE A 134 -0.40 14.19 -7.06
C ILE A 134 0.32 14.46 -8.37
N ARG A 135 -0.22 15.34 -9.22
CA ARG A 135 0.39 15.72 -10.50
C ARG A 135 1.76 16.35 -10.31
N TYR A 136 1.90 17.23 -9.32
CA TYR A 136 3.17 17.86 -8.97
C TYR A 136 4.24 16.84 -8.58
N LEU A 137 3.87 15.84 -7.78
CA LEU A 137 4.75 14.75 -7.36
C LEU A 137 5.12 13.83 -8.54
N CYS A 138 4.14 13.38 -9.33
CA CYS A 138 4.39 12.49 -10.47
C CYS A 138 5.35 13.07 -11.52
N GLN A 139 5.50 14.40 -11.58
CA GLN A 139 6.49 15.06 -12.45
C GLN A 139 7.91 15.07 -11.85
N ARG A 140 8.07 14.73 -10.56
CA ARG A 140 9.33 14.86 -9.79
C ARG A 140 9.87 13.58 -9.21
N ILE A 141 9.02 12.56 -9.12
CA ILE A 141 9.41 11.23 -8.64
C ILE A 141 9.40 10.24 -9.79
N SER A 142 10.32 9.29 -9.78
CA SER A 142 10.39 8.22 -10.80
C SER A 142 9.65 6.94 -10.39
N LYS A 143 9.18 6.87 -9.15
CA LYS A 143 8.51 5.68 -8.61
C LYS A 143 7.01 5.70 -8.85
N PRO A 144 6.38 4.53 -9.03
CA PRO A 144 4.92 4.42 -9.09
C PRO A 144 4.28 5.06 -7.85
N LEU A 145 3.32 5.97 -8.04
CA LEU A 145 2.64 6.68 -6.96
C LEU A 145 1.26 6.10 -6.73
N ILE A 146 0.99 5.70 -5.49
CA ILE A 146 -0.32 5.28 -4.98
C ILE A 146 -0.91 6.45 -4.19
N ALA A 147 -2.12 6.87 -4.53
CA ALA A 147 -2.82 7.91 -3.79
C ALA A 147 -3.63 7.30 -2.65
N GLY A 148 -3.29 7.63 -1.39
CA GLY A 148 -3.91 7.07 -0.20
C GLY A 148 -4.52 8.12 0.72
N GLY A 149 -5.47 7.69 1.56
CA GLY A 149 -6.07 8.52 2.59
C GLY A 149 -7.14 9.50 2.08
N LEU A 150 -8.23 9.58 2.83
CA LEU A 150 -9.39 10.45 2.63
C LEU A 150 -10.20 10.19 1.34
N ILE A 151 -9.85 9.26 0.49
CA ILE A 151 -10.57 8.93 -0.74
C ILE A 151 -11.80 8.09 -0.41
N LYS A 152 -12.98 8.62 -0.73
CA LYS A 152 -14.30 8.06 -0.38
C LYS A 152 -15.25 7.92 -1.55
N THR A 153 -14.97 8.58 -2.69
CA THR A 153 -15.85 8.61 -3.85
C THR A 153 -15.14 8.12 -5.12
N GLU A 154 -15.90 7.60 -6.08
CA GLU A 154 -15.38 7.20 -7.38
C GLU A 154 -14.74 8.37 -8.13
N GLN A 155 -15.32 9.57 -8.03
CA GLN A 155 -14.77 10.76 -8.66
C GLN A 155 -13.36 11.07 -8.13
N GLN A 156 -13.14 10.97 -6.79
CA GLN A 156 -11.81 11.17 -6.19
C GLN A 156 -10.79 10.13 -6.69
N VAL A 157 -11.22 8.88 -6.93
CA VAL A 157 -10.37 7.86 -7.54
C VAL A 157 -9.97 8.27 -8.97
N LEU A 158 -10.97 8.66 -9.79
CA LEU A 158 -10.72 9.08 -11.17
C LEU A 158 -9.83 10.31 -11.25
N ASP A 159 -10.03 11.28 -10.37
CA ASP A 159 -9.21 12.50 -10.30
C ASP A 159 -7.76 12.19 -9.92
N ALA A 160 -7.52 11.28 -8.97
CA ALA A 160 -6.18 10.85 -8.59
C ALA A 160 -5.45 10.13 -9.74
N LEU A 161 -6.14 9.22 -10.45
CA LEU A 161 -5.59 8.52 -11.61
C LEU A 161 -5.29 9.48 -12.76
N ALA A 162 -6.21 10.42 -13.07
CA ALA A 162 -6.03 11.45 -14.09
C ALA A 162 -4.87 12.41 -13.74
N ALA A 163 -4.54 12.54 -12.46
CA ALA A 163 -3.39 13.31 -11.99
C ALA A 163 -2.05 12.56 -12.12
N GLY A 164 -2.05 11.25 -12.43
CA GLY A 164 -0.86 10.46 -12.66
C GLY A 164 -0.62 9.36 -11.62
N ALA A 165 -1.47 9.20 -10.60
CA ALA A 165 -1.39 8.06 -9.71
C ALA A 165 -1.63 6.75 -10.47
N VAL A 166 -0.84 5.71 -10.18
CA VAL A 166 -1.01 4.39 -10.81
C VAL A 166 -2.07 3.56 -10.12
N SER A 167 -2.42 3.88 -8.88
CA SER A 167 -3.39 3.19 -8.07
C SER A 167 -3.89 4.10 -6.94
N VAL A 168 -4.97 3.69 -6.30
CA VAL A 168 -5.55 4.37 -5.13
C VAL A 168 -5.73 3.37 -4.00
N SER A 169 -5.36 3.71 -2.76
CA SER A 169 -5.69 2.92 -1.59
C SER A 169 -6.88 3.54 -0.84
N SER A 170 -7.87 2.73 -0.48
CA SER A 170 -9.06 3.20 0.25
C SER A 170 -9.60 2.13 1.20
N SER A 171 -10.05 2.58 2.38
CA SER A 171 -10.81 1.73 3.32
C SER A 171 -12.33 1.74 3.05
N THR A 172 -12.79 2.48 2.03
CA THR A 172 -14.20 2.54 1.66
C THR A 172 -14.58 1.28 0.87
N GLU A 173 -15.35 0.40 1.49
CA GLU A 173 -15.74 -0.90 0.93
C GLU A 173 -16.45 -0.77 -0.43
N ALA A 174 -17.40 0.15 -0.55
CA ALA A 174 -18.15 0.36 -1.79
C ALA A 174 -17.26 0.67 -2.99
N LEU A 175 -16.15 1.38 -2.79
CA LEU A 175 -15.19 1.69 -3.87
C LEU A 175 -14.43 0.43 -4.31
N SER A 176 -13.93 -0.35 -3.37
CA SER A 176 -13.22 -1.58 -3.71
C SER A 176 -14.14 -2.57 -4.41
N ARG A 177 -15.37 -2.80 -3.94
CA ARG A 177 -16.32 -3.71 -4.60
C ARG A 177 -16.68 -3.29 -6.02
N LYS A 178 -16.87 -1.99 -6.27
CA LYS A 178 -17.31 -1.47 -7.57
C LYS A 178 -16.18 -1.43 -8.60
N LEU A 179 -15.00 -0.98 -8.20
CA LEU A 179 -13.87 -0.73 -9.10
C LEU A 179 -12.94 -1.94 -9.23
N TRP A 180 -12.91 -2.81 -8.24
CA TRP A 180 -12.23 -4.10 -8.28
C TRP A 180 -12.72 -4.99 -9.45
N LYS A 181 -14.04 -5.01 -9.70
CA LYS A 181 -14.61 -5.74 -10.84
C LYS A 181 -14.19 -5.20 -12.20
N ARG A 182 -13.78 -3.95 -12.30
CA ARG A 182 -13.29 -3.35 -13.56
C ARG A 182 -11.88 -3.81 -13.91
N ASP A 183 -11.05 -4.09 -12.91
CA ASP A 183 -9.65 -4.56 -13.11
C ASP A 183 -9.57 -6.00 -13.62
N SER A 184 -10.54 -6.86 -13.27
CA SER A 184 -10.61 -8.24 -13.76
C SER A 184 -10.77 -8.35 -15.28
N LEU A 185 -11.17 -7.25 -15.95
CA LEU A 185 -11.25 -7.19 -17.42
C LEU A 185 -9.90 -6.86 -18.10
N GLN A 186 -8.88 -6.39 -17.33
CA GLN A 186 -7.57 -5.99 -17.88
C GLN A 186 -6.40 -6.88 -17.43
N GLY A 187 -6.65 -7.91 -16.61
CA GLY A 187 -5.62 -8.80 -16.05
C GLY A 187 -4.76 -8.10 -14.97
N PRO A 188 -4.17 -8.86 -14.01
CA PRO A 188 -3.33 -8.28 -12.98
C PRO A 188 -2.07 -7.68 -13.62
N THR A 189 -1.93 -6.38 -13.57
CA THR A 189 -0.69 -5.70 -13.95
C THR A 189 0.33 -6.00 -12.84
N ALA A 190 1.29 -6.87 -13.15
CA ALA A 190 2.40 -7.16 -12.23
C ALA A 190 3.14 -5.88 -11.86
N MET A 191 3.75 -5.85 -10.67
CA MET A 191 4.78 -4.86 -10.39
C MET A 191 5.81 -4.89 -11.54
N PRO A 192 6.38 -3.75 -11.97
CA PRO A 192 7.43 -3.75 -12.98
C PRO A 192 8.53 -4.73 -12.55
N PRO A 193 9.14 -5.48 -13.48
CA PRO A 193 10.19 -6.44 -13.17
C PRO A 193 11.35 -5.72 -12.46
N ARG A 194 11.97 -6.42 -11.52
CA ARG A 194 13.13 -5.96 -10.71
C ARG A 194 14.32 -5.59 -11.57
#